data_a5975b942dfed4c6b03fe181bb3a4fbc
#
_entry.id   a5975b942dfed4c6b03fe181bb3a4fbc
#
_cell.length_a   1.000
_cell.length_b   1.000
_cell.length_c   1.000
_cell.angle_alpha   90.00
_cell.angle_beta   90.00
_cell.angle_gamma   90.00
#
_symmetry.space_group_name_H-M   'P 1'
#
loop_
_entity.id
_entity.type
_entity.pdbx_description
1 polymer ?
#
loop_
_entity_poly.entity_id
_entity_poly.type
_entity_poly.pdbx_seq_one_letter_code
_entity_poly.pdbx_strand_id
1 'polypeptide(L)'
;MFENLSERLERSFKILKGEGKITEINVAETVKDIRKALLDADVSYKVAKEFCDRVKDKAMGQDVLTAVKPQQMMVKIVHDELAEFMGSGASDINVKGNPGIILISGLQGSGKTTFTSKLANLCKSKNGMKVLLAACDVYRPAAIEQLKVMGELAGVPVFTEEGVKDPVKIAQDAVAKAKAEGISVVIVDTAGRLAVDQEMMDEIAAIKKAVNPTEILFVVDAMTGQDAVETAKAFNDVLDFDGVVLTKMDGDTRGGAALSIKAVVGKPIKFISSGEKIDALDVFHPSRIADRILGMGDVVSLVEKAQEQYDEKQARELKKKLAKNQFSLMDFYNQIQQIKKMGNIKDLASMIPGVGKAIKDVDIDNSAFKSVEAIIMSMTPYEREHPEVINGSRRKRIADGSGTSIPEVNRLLKQFEGTRKLMKGAMDGSLASKLRRR
;
A
#
# COMPACT_ATOMS: atom_id res chain seq x y z
N MET A 1 -2.57 -8.95 2.26
CA MET A 1 -1.52 -8.47 3.18
C MET A 1 -1.89 -8.89 4.60
N PHE A 2 -1.00 -9.56 5.33
CA PHE A 2 -1.16 -10.01 6.74
C PHE A 2 -2.35 -10.94 7.07
N GLU A 3 -3.08 -11.48 6.10
CA GLU A 3 -4.33 -12.22 6.35
C GLU A 3 -4.11 -13.45 7.26
N ASN A 4 -3.06 -14.22 7.00
CA ASN A 4 -2.75 -15.42 7.77
C ASN A 4 -2.42 -15.06 9.24
N LEU A 5 -1.61 -14.02 9.45
CA LEU A 5 -1.27 -13.53 10.79
C LEU A 5 -2.51 -12.99 11.51
N SER A 6 -3.36 -12.21 10.82
CA SER A 6 -4.61 -11.66 11.35
C SER A 6 -5.57 -12.75 11.83
N GLU A 7 -5.79 -13.79 11.02
CA GLU A 7 -6.69 -14.89 11.37
C GLU A 7 -6.20 -15.67 12.61
N ARG A 8 -4.89 -15.87 12.69
CA ARG A 8 -4.29 -16.59 13.84
C ARG A 8 -4.35 -15.76 15.12
N LEU A 9 -4.03 -14.46 15.05
CA LEU A 9 -4.15 -13.56 16.21
C LEU A 9 -5.60 -13.46 16.68
N GLU A 10 -6.55 -13.35 15.77
CA GLU A 10 -7.98 -13.33 16.13
C GLU A 10 -8.42 -14.62 16.84
N ARG A 11 -7.90 -15.77 16.41
CA ARG A 11 -8.16 -17.06 17.10
C ARG A 11 -7.59 -17.06 18.52
N SER A 12 -6.36 -16.54 18.69
CA SER A 12 -5.73 -16.44 20.01
C SER A 12 -6.55 -15.58 20.98
N PHE A 13 -7.16 -14.50 20.51
CA PHE A 13 -8.03 -13.65 21.35
C PHE A 13 -9.36 -14.30 21.70
N LYS A 14 -9.83 -15.34 20.96
CA LYS A 14 -11.07 -16.06 21.29
C LYS A 14 -10.98 -16.82 22.60
N ILE A 15 -9.79 -17.16 23.07
CA ILE A 15 -9.56 -17.80 24.37
C ILE A 15 -10.10 -16.93 25.50
N LEU A 16 -9.98 -15.59 25.36
CA LEU A 16 -10.45 -14.62 26.35
C LEU A 16 -11.94 -14.26 26.20
N LYS A 17 -12.64 -14.86 25.22
CA LYS A 17 -14.05 -14.55 24.97
C LYS A 17 -14.93 -15.20 26.05
N GLY A 18 -15.57 -14.36 26.84
CA GLY A 18 -16.44 -14.81 27.92
C GLY A 18 -15.77 -14.83 29.29
N GLU A 19 -14.46 -14.60 29.35
CA GLU A 19 -13.74 -14.44 30.60
C GLU A 19 -14.10 -13.12 31.30
N GLY A 20 -14.32 -13.19 32.60
CA GLY A 20 -14.64 -12.01 33.42
C GLY A 20 -13.42 -11.23 33.91
N LYS A 21 -12.24 -11.87 33.90
CA LYS A 21 -10.97 -11.30 34.39
C LYS A 21 -9.78 -11.80 33.59
N ILE A 22 -8.74 -10.99 33.50
CA ILE A 22 -7.43 -11.39 33.03
C ILE A 22 -6.76 -12.17 34.15
N THR A 23 -6.36 -13.44 33.89
CA THR A 23 -5.61 -14.30 34.82
C THR A 23 -4.28 -14.63 34.20
N GLU A 24 -3.30 -15.00 35.04
CA GLU A 24 -1.98 -15.42 34.58
C GLU A 24 -2.06 -16.61 33.60
N ILE A 25 -2.98 -17.52 33.83
CA ILE A 25 -3.16 -18.72 33.00
C ILE A 25 -3.66 -18.33 31.60
N ASN A 26 -4.74 -17.56 31.51
CA ASN A 26 -5.31 -17.19 30.20
C ASN A 26 -4.41 -16.22 29.42
N VAL A 27 -3.64 -15.37 30.10
CA VAL A 27 -2.59 -14.56 29.45
C VAL A 27 -1.49 -15.46 28.89
N ALA A 28 -0.99 -16.43 29.67
CA ALA A 28 0.06 -17.35 29.24
C ALA A 28 -0.36 -18.14 27.98
N GLU A 29 -1.60 -18.65 27.96
CA GLU A 29 -2.13 -19.38 26.79
C GLU A 29 -2.25 -18.45 25.57
N THR A 30 -2.83 -17.27 25.74
CA THR A 30 -2.98 -16.30 24.65
C THR A 30 -1.62 -15.87 24.08
N VAL A 31 -0.64 -15.59 24.93
CA VAL A 31 0.73 -15.20 24.54
C VAL A 31 1.45 -16.34 23.83
N LYS A 32 1.23 -17.59 24.26
CA LYS A 32 1.79 -18.79 23.59
C LYS A 32 1.25 -18.90 22.15
N ASP A 33 -0.04 -18.68 21.96
CA ASP A 33 -0.66 -18.73 20.62
C ASP A 33 -0.22 -17.55 19.76
N ILE A 34 -0.10 -16.34 20.33
CA ILE A 34 0.45 -15.16 19.64
C ILE A 34 1.88 -15.46 19.16
N ARG A 35 2.74 -16.05 20.02
CA ARG A 35 4.11 -16.43 19.64
C ARG A 35 4.12 -17.38 18.47
N LYS A 36 3.26 -18.39 18.48
CA LYS A 36 3.12 -19.35 17.39
C LYS A 36 2.68 -18.63 16.09
N ALA A 37 1.70 -17.74 16.18
CA ALA A 37 1.24 -16.95 15.04
C ALA A 37 2.35 -16.08 14.42
N LEU A 38 3.19 -15.46 15.26
CA LEU A 38 4.34 -14.65 14.80
C LEU A 38 5.42 -15.53 14.14
N LEU A 39 5.74 -16.68 14.70
CA LEU A 39 6.71 -17.62 14.09
C LEU A 39 6.21 -18.16 12.75
N ASP A 40 4.94 -18.51 12.65
CA ASP A 40 4.30 -18.94 11.40
C ASP A 40 4.21 -17.82 10.35
N ALA A 41 4.33 -16.56 10.79
CA ALA A 41 4.44 -15.39 9.94
C ALA A 41 5.90 -15.00 9.60
N ASP A 42 6.86 -15.90 9.82
CA ASP A 42 8.30 -15.71 9.59
C ASP A 42 8.95 -14.59 10.45
N VAL A 43 8.39 -14.28 11.62
CA VAL A 43 9.08 -13.46 12.61
C VAL A 43 10.18 -14.26 13.28
N SER A 44 11.38 -13.69 13.45
CA SER A 44 12.47 -14.38 14.12
C SER A 44 12.10 -14.77 15.56
N TYR A 45 12.58 -15.94 16.02
CA TYR A 45 12.27 -16.42 17.37
C TYR A 45 12.62 -15.41 18.47
N LYS A 46 13.77 -14.74 18.33
CA LYS A 46 14.22 -13.71 19.28
C LYS A 46 13.22 -12.57 19.38
N VAL A 47 12.80 -12.04 18.23
CA VAL A 47 11.83 -10.93 18.15
C VAL A 47 10.46 -11.37 18.66
N ALA A 48 9.98 -12.55 18.25
CA ALA A 48 8.70 -13.07 18.71
C ALA A 48 8.67 -13.32 20.23
N LYS A 49 9.79 -13.78 20.79
CA LYS A 49 9.93 -13.96 22.25
C LYS A 49 9.88 -12.62 22.97
N GLU A 50 10.71 -11.66 22.57
CA GLU A 50 10.76 -10.33 23.18
C GLU A 50 9.39 -9.64 23.14
N PHE A 51 8.73 -9.66 21.98
CA PHE A 51 7.37 -9.16 21.82
C PHE A 51 6.39 -9.81 22.82
N CYS A 52 6.40 -11.12 22.91
CA CYS A 52 5.51 -11.85 23.79
C CYS A 52 5.78 -11.59 25.27
N ASP A 53 7.04 -11.46 25.65
CA ASP A 53 7.43 -11.13 27.03
C ASP A 53 6.91 -9.74 27.40
N ARG A 54 7.06 -8.72 26.53
CA ARG A 54 6.52 -7.36 26.74
C ARG A 54 4.99 -7.34 26.79
N VAL A 55 4.29 -8.08 25.92
CA VAL A 55 2.82 -8.22 25.97
C VAL A 55 2.38 -8.84 27.31
N LYS A 56 3.07 -9.88 27.76
CA LYS A 56 2.79 -10.53 29.05
C LYS A 56 2.95 -9.54 30.21
N ASP A 57 4.07 -8.82 30.26
CA ASP A 57 4.36 -7.87 31.33
C ASP A 57 3.32 -6.74 31.37
N LYS A 58 2.95 -6.19 30.21
CA LYS A 58 1.90 -5.15 30.10
C LYS A 58 0.52 -5.70 30.51
N ALA A 59 0.20 -6.94 30.16
CA ALA A 59 -1.08 -7.55 30.51
C ALA A 59 -1.20 -7.85 32.02
N MET A 60 -0.09 -8.25 32.67
CA MET A 60 -0.06 -8.54 34.10
C MET A 60 0.05 -7.31 34.99
N GLY A 61 0.63 -6.22 34.49
CA GLY A 61 0.85 -4.97 35.23
C GLY A 61 -0.34 -4.01 35.23
N GLN A 62 -1.40 -4.29 34.46
CA GLN A 62 -2.58 -3.42 34.45
C GLN A 62 -3.65 -3.93 35.40
N ASP A 63 -4.03 -3.09 36.38
CA ASP A 63 -5.28 -3.23 37.07
C ASP A 63 -6.42 -3.15 36.03
N VAL A 64 -7.07 -4.29 35.80
CA VAL A 64 -8.17 -4.39 34.82
C VAL A 64 -9.24 -3.40 35.23
N LEU A 65 -9.34 -2.29 34.53
CA LEU A 65 -10.46 -1.38 34.65
C LEU A 65 -11.73 -2.22 34.47
N THR A 66 -12.56 -2.29 35.51
CA THR A 66 -13.75 -3.14 35.60
C THR A 66 -14.78 -2.87 34.50
N ALA A 67 -14.56 -1.85 33.67
CA ALA A 67 -15.43 -1.43 32.57
C ALA A 67 -15.04 -2.03 31.19
N VAL A 68 -13.86 -2.63 31.02
CA VAL A 68 -13.35 -3.12 29.71
C VAL A 68 -13.25 -4.64 29.71
N LYS A 69 -13.77 -5.29 28.69
CA LYS A 69 -13.67 -6.76 28.55
C LYS A 69 -12.21 -7.20 28.40
N PRO A 70 -11.77 -8.30 29.06
CA PRO A 70 -10.41 -8.82 28.98
C PRO A 70 -9.87 -8.98 27.56
N GLN A 71 -10.70 -9.49 26.65
CA GLN A 71 -10.37 -9.61 25.23
C GLN A 71 -10.03 -8.27 24.59
N GLN A 72 -10.81 -7.22 24.85
CA GLN A 72 -10.57 -5.89 24.27
C GLN A 72 -9.29 -5.26 24.82
N MET A 73 -9.00 -5.46 26.10
CA MET A 73 -7.78 -5.01 26.74
C MET A 73 -6.55 -5.70 26.11
N MET A 74 -6.59 -7.03 25.93
CA MET A 74 -5.51 -7.77 25.30
C MET A 74 -5.27 -7.34 23.85
N VAL A 75 -6.33 -7.14 23.06
CA VAL A 75 -6.24 -6.60 21.68
C VAL A 75 -5.56 -5.25 21.68
N LYS A 76 -5.92 -4.36 22.62
CA LYS A 76 -5.28 -3.03 22.73
C LYS A 76 -3.79 -3.15 23.08
N ILE A 77 -3.42 -4.00 24.08
CA ILE A 77 -2.03 -4.22 24.46
C ILE A 77 -1.22 -4.73 23.26
N VAL A 78 -1.73 -5.71 22.53
CA VAL A 78 -1.06 -6.29 21.36
C VAL A 78 -0.96 -5.25 20.23
N HIS A 79 -2.00 -4.44 20.00
CA HIS A 79 -1.97 -3.36 19.04
C HIS A 79 -0.86 -2.36 19.34
N ASP A 80 -0.83 -1.86 20.59
CA ASP A 80 0.14 -0.83 21.00
C ASP A 80 1.57 -1.38 20.94
N GLU A 81 1.75 -2.65 21.30
CA GLU A 81 3.05 -3.32 21.22
C GLU A 81 3.49 -3.55 19.77
N LEU A 82 2.58 -3.98 18.87
CA LEU A 82 2.87 -4.09 17.44
C LEU A 82 3.30 -2.74 16.85
N ALA A 83 2.57 -1.68 17.17
CA ALA A 83 2.89 -0.34 16.69
C ALA A 83 4.27 0.12 17.20
N GLU A 84 4.58 -0.12 18.48
CA GLU A 84 5.86 0.24 19.08
C GLU A 84 7.04 -0.56 18.47
N PHE A 85 6.85 -1.87 18.23
CA PHE A 85 7.86 -2.71 17.58
C PHE A 85 8.17 -2.28 16.15
N MET A 86 7.17 -1.82 15.41
CA MET A 86 7.35 -1.31 14.05
C MET A 86 7.84 0.14 14.01
N GLY A 87 7.77 0.85 15.13
CA GLY A 87 8.15 2.27 15.26
C GLY A 87 7.01 3.11 15.81
N SER A 88 7.33 4.18 16.55
CA SER A 88 6.33 5.02 17.24
C SER A 88 5.55 5.95 16.30
N GLY A 89 5.93 6.07 15.03
CA GLY A 89 5.28 6.96 14.07
C GLY A 89 5.85 6.86 12.66
N ALA A 90 5.25 7.59 11.73
CA ALA A 90 5.80 7.74 10.38
C ALA A 90 7.13 8.49 10.42
N SER A 91 8.04 8.10 9.52
CA SER A 91 9.34 8.74 9.37
C SER A 91 9.44 9.36 7.99
N ASP A 92 9.66 10.67 7.95
CA ASP A 92 9.84 11.41 6.70
C ASP A 92 11.19 11.12 6.04
N ILE A 93 11.26 11.32 4.73
CA ILE A 93 12.53 11.33 3.99
C ILE A 93 13.24 12.66 4.16
N ASN A 94 14.57 12.62 4.21
CA ASN A 94 15.40 13.82 4.24
C ASN A 94 15.79 14.23 2.82
N VAL A 95 15.04 15.14 2.25
CA VAL A 95 15.30 15.75 0.93
C VAL A 95 15.96 17.14 1.03
N LYS A 96 16.48 17.49 2.22
CA LYS A 96 17.14 18.78 2.44
C LYS A 96 18.49 18.80 1.74
N GLY A 97 18.72 19.82 0.93
CA GLY A 97 19.97 19.98 0.17
C GLY A 97 19.72 20.74 -1.13
N ASN A 98 20.77 21.01 -1.88
CA ASN A 98 20.69 21.65 -3.20
C ASN A 98 21.65 20.97 -4.18
N PRO A 99 21.22 19.84 -4.78
CA PRO A 99 20.00 19.06 -4.55
C PRO A 99 20.05 18.21 -3.28
N GLY A 100 18.87 17.76 -2.80
CA GLY A 100 18.77 16.61 -1.89
C GLY A 100 19.12 15.33 -2.68
N ILE A 101 19.90 14.42 -2.10
CA ILE A 101 20.38 13.21 -2.77
C ILE A 101 19.87 11.99 -2.03
N ILE A 102 19.09 11.15 -2.73
CA ILE A 102 18.54 9.90 -2.19
C ILE A 102 19.26 8.72 -2.86
N LEU A 103 19.94 7.91 -2.10
CA LEU A 103 20.59 6.68 -2.58
C LEU A 103 19.69 5.48 -2.32
N ILE A 104 19.38 4.73 -3.38
CA ILE A 104 18.57 3.52 -3.30
C ILE A 104 19.48 2.30 -3.34
N SER A 105 19.35 1.42 -2.34
CA SER A 105 20.15 0.20 -2.21
C SER A 105 19.28 -1.04 -1.99
N GLY A 106 19.81 -2.24 -2.22
CA GLY A 106 19.12 -3.51 -2.01
C GLY A 106 19.49 -4.57 -3.05
N LEU A 107 19.04 -5.82 -2.85
CA LEU A 107 19.35 -6.94 -3.73
C LEU A 107 18.64 -6.83 -5.10
N GLN A 108 19.07 -7.63 -6.04
CA GLN A 108 18.41 -7.80 -7.34
C GLN A 108 16.97 -8.35 -7.12
N GLY A 109 16.02 -7.80 -7.86
CA GLY A 109 14.63 -8.22 -7.76
C GLY A 109 13.88 -7.68 -6.55
N SER A 110 14.53 -6.90 -5.66
CA SER A 110 13.84 -6.27 -4.51
C SER A 110 12.89 -5.13 -4.89
N GLY A 111 12.85 -4.71 -6.16
CA GLY A 111 11.96 -3.65 -6.63
C GLY A 111 12.52 -2.23 -6.54
N LYS A 112 13.85 -2.06 -6.48
CA LYS A 112 14.52 -0.75 -6.41
C LYS A 112 14.08 0.21 -7.51
N THR A 113 14.24 -0.19 -8.77
CA THR A 113 13.92 0.65 -9.94
C THR A 113 12.46 1.08 -9.97
N THR A 114 11.54 0.17 -9.66
CA THR A 114 10.12 0.48 -9.53
C THR A 114 9.86 1.46 -8.37
N PHE A 115 10.46 1.22 -7.22
CA PHE A 115 10.35 2.11 -6.07
C PHE A 115 10.94 3.49 -6.35
N THR A 116 12.13 3.56 -6.98
CA THR A 116 12.78 4.81 -7.41
C THR A 116 11.84 5.71 -8.19
N SER A 117 11.13 5.15 -9.15
CA SER A 117 10.18 5.89 -9.99
C SER A 117 8.91 6.30 -9.23
N LYS A 118 8.40 5.44 -8.35
CA LYS A 118 7.26 5.78 -7.46
C LYS A 118 7.62 6.90 -6.50
N LEU A 119 8.82 6.86 -5.92
CA LEU A 119 9.32 7.92 -5.04
C LEU A 119 9.47 9.24 -5.79
N ALA A 120 10.00 9.20 -7.02
CA ALA A 120 10.09 10.37 -7.88
C ALA A 120 8.71 10.98 -8.18
N ASN A 121 7.72 10.14 -8.51
CA ASN A 121 6.35 10.57 -8.69
C ASN A 121 5.77 11.21 -7.41
N LEU A 122 6.03 10.64 -6.24
CA LEU A 122 5.60 11.18 -4.95
C LEU A 122 6.22 12.56 -4.69
N CYS A 123 7.54 12.71 -4.87
CA CYS A 123 8.25 13.97 -4.68
C CYS A 123 7.74 15.07 -5.62
N LYS A 124 7.47 14.72 -6.89
CA LYS A 124 6.94 15.64 -7.88
C LYS A 124 5.48 16.02 -7.60
N SER A 125 4.60 15.03 -7.40
CA SER A 125 3.15 15.25 -7.34
C SER A 125 2.69 15.85 -6.00
N LYS A 126 3.21 15.37 -4.87
CA LYS A 126 2.81 15.86 -3.54
C LYS A 126 3.62 17.06 -3.07
N ASN A 127 4.91 17.11 -3.41
CA ASN A 127 5.81 18.15 -2.90
C ASN A 127 6.20 19.21 -3.94
N GLY A 128 5.76 19.06 -5.19
CA GLY A 128 6.05 20.02 -6.27
C GLY A 128 7.54 20.11 -6.62
N MET A 129 8.34 19.10 -6.30
CA MET A 129 9.80 19.12 -6.46
C MET A 129 10.19 18.81 -7.91
N LYS A 130 11.29 19.44 -8.38
CA LYS A 130 11.99 19.01 -9.60
C LYS A 130 12.88 17.82 -9.23
N VAL A 131 12.69 16.69 -9.89
CA VAL A 131 13.39 15.42 -9.60
C VAL A 131 14.19 14.96 -10.81
N LEU A 132 15.36 14.40 -10.59
CA LEU A 132 16.20 13.71 -11.58
C LEU A 132 16.47 12.29 -11.08
N LEU A 133 16.30 11.30 -11.96
CA LEU A 133 16.71 9.93 -11.70
C LEU A 133 18.10 9.70 -12.27
N ALA A 134 18.99 9.03 -11.54
CA ALA A 134 20.32 8.63 -12.03
C ALA A 134 20.37 7.10 -12.19
N ALA A 135 20.64 6.63 -13.41
CA ALA A 135 20.68 5.20 -13.77
C ALA A 135 22.08 4.62 -13.52
N CYS A 136 22.34 4.16 -12.29
CA CYS A 136 23.65 3.59 -11.93
C CYS A 136 23.70 2.05 -11.99
N ASP A 137 22.66 1.35 -12.46
CA ASP A 137 22.73 -0.09 -12.78
C ASP A 137 23.32 -0.28 -14.20
N VAL A 138 24.62 -0.07 -14.30
CA VAL A 138 25.36 -0.12 -15.58
C VAL A 138 25.59 -1.52 -16.12
N TYR A 139 25.39 -2.54 -15.29
CA TYR A 139 25.62 -3.94 -15.65
C TYR A 139 24.48 -4.56 -16.43
N ARG A 140 23.30 -3.96 -16.36
CA ARG A 140 22.09 -4.47 -17.00
C ARG A 140 21.45 -3.40 -17.89
N PRO A 141 21.71 -3.43 -19.22
CA PRO A 141 21.11 -2.47 -20.15
C PRO A 141 19.58 -2.40 -20.04
N ALA A 142 18.94 -3.54 -19.82
CA ALA A 142 17.48 -3.59 -19.61
C ALA A 142 17.00 -2.82 -18.36
N ALA A 143 17.83 -2.70 -17.31
CA ALA A 143 17.47 -1.92 -16.12
C ALA A 143 17.49 -0.42 -16.41
N ILE A 144 18.43 0.05 -17.22
CA ILE A 144 18.49 1.45 -17.66
C ILE A 144 17.25 1.80 -18.49
N GLU A 145 16.91 0.94 -19.47
CA GLU A 145 15.69 1.15 -20.28
C GLU A 145 14.42 1.07 -19.43
N GLN A 146 14.36 0.15 -18.47
CA GLN A 146 13.25 0.09 -17.52
C GLN A 146 13.11 1.39 -16.71
N LEU A 147 14.23 1.95 -16.22
CA LEU A 147 14.19 3.21 -15.47
C LEU A 147 13.73 4.37 -16.36
N LYS A 148 14.15 4.42 -17.65
CA LYS A 148 13.68 5.43 -18.61
C LYS A 148 12.16 5.35 -18.79
N VAL A 149 11.61 4.17 -19.08
CA VAL A 149 10.17 3.95 -19.25
C VAL A 149 9.41 4.36 -17.98
N MET A 150 9.90 3.97 -16.82
CA MET A 150 9.28 4.32 -15.54
C MET A 150 9.42 5.82 -15.22
N GLY A 151 10.52 6.46 -15.63
CA GLY A 151 10.72 7.90 -15.53
C GLY A 151 9.73 8.68 -16.40
N GLU A 152 9.49 8.22 -17.64
CA GLU A 152 8.46 8.78 -18.52
C GLU A 152 7.07 8.68 -17.90
N LEU A 153 6.71 7.53 -17.33
CA LEU A 153 5.43 7.34 -16.64
C LEU A 153 5.26 8.29 -15.44
N ALA A 154 6.35 8.56 -14.70
CA ALA A 154 6.36 9.55 -13.62
C ALA A 154 6.46 10.99 -14.14
N GLY A 155 6.77 11.19 -15.42
CA GLY A 155 7.07 12.49 -16.03
C GLY A 155 8.31 13.13 -15.42
N VAL A 156 9.35 12.34 -15.13
CA VAL A 156 10.61 12.73 -14.48
C VAL A 156 11.78 12.37 -15.40
N PRO A 157 12.74 13.27 -15.65
CA PRO A 157 13.91 12.99 -16.47
C PRO A 157 14.82 11.96 -15.83
N VAL A 158 15.46 11.13 -16.69
CA VAL A 158 16.45 10.13 -16.29
C VAL A 158 17.81 10.53 -16.85
N PHE A 159 18.80 10.58 -15.99
CA PHE A 159 20.19 10.78 -16.38
C PHE A 159 20.85 9.44 -16.67
N THR A 160 21.41 9.32 -17.86
CA THR A 160 22.21 8.18 -18.32
C THR A 160 23.41 8.72 -19.06
N GLU A 161 24.50 7.98 -19.08
CA GLU A 161 25.70 8.33 -19.80
C GLU A 161 26.14 7.14 -20.66
N GLU A 162 25.99 7.28 -21.98
CA GLU A 162 26.30 6.19 -22.91
C GLU A 162 27.79 5.86 -22.90
N GLY A 163 28.12 4.56 -22.86
CA GLY A 163 29.50 4.06 -22.87
C GLY A 163 30.23 4.17 -21.53
N VAL A 164 29.69 4.84 -20.54
CA VAL A 164 30.25 4.91 -19.19
C VAL A 164 29.76 3.73 -18.37
N LYS A 165 30.71 2.94 -17.85
CA LYS A 165 30.45 1.76 -17.00
C LYS A 165 30.82 2.00 -15.53
N ASP A 166 31.12 3.24 -15.15
CA ASP A 166 31.46 3.62 -13.79
C ASP A 166 30.22 4.24 -13.13
N PRO A 167 29.53 3.51 -12.21
CA PRO A 167 28.34 4.02 -11.55
C PRO A 167 28.62 5.19 -10.62
N VAL A 168 29.85 5.29 -10.08
CA VAL A 168 30.28 6.40 -9.22
C VAL A 168 30.31 7.69 -10.03
N LYS A 169 30.92 7.63 -11.22
CA LYS A 169 30.99 8.78 -12.14
C LYS A 169 29.58 9.23 -12.57
N ILE A 170 28.73 8.31 -12.99
CA ILE A 170 27.33 8.61 -13.39
C ILE A 170 26.58 9.32 -12.25
N ALA A 171 26.73 8.83 -11.02
CA ALA A 171 26.07 9.47 -9.86
C ALA A 171 26.59 10.91 -9.62
N GLN A 172 27.91 11.12 -9.73
CA GLN A 172 28.51 12.46 -9.57
C GLN A 172 28.04 13.42 -10.66
N ASP A 173 28.05 12.98 -11.92
CA ASP A 173 27.64 13.79 -13.08
C ASP A 173 26.14 14.12 -13.05
N ALA A 174 25.29 13.18 -12.59
CA ALA A 174 23.89 13.43 -12.33
C ALA A 174 23.67 14.54 -11.27
N VAL A 175 24.45 14.49 -10.18
CA VAL A 175 24.40 15.53 -9.12
C VAL A 175 24.91 16.88 -9.64
N ALA A 176 25.98 16.88 -10.45
CA ALA A 176 26.51 18.11 -11.07
C ALA A 176 25.48 18.72 -12.03
N LYS A 177 24.83 17.93 -12.86
CA LYS A 177 23.73 18.35 -13.73
C LYS A 177 22.59 18.94 -12.92
N ALA A 178 22.16 18.25 -11.87
CA ALA A 178 21.07 18.70 -11.01
C ALA A 178 21.35 20.08 -10.39
N LYS A 179 22.60 20.32 -9.94
CA LYS A 179 23.02 21.63 -9.43
C LYS A 179 22.95 22.71 -10.51
N ALA A 180 23.42 22.41 -11.72
CA ALA A 180 23.42 23.35 -12.84
C ALA A 180 21.99 23.72 -13.31
N GLU A 181 21.05 22.78 -13.27
CA GLU A 181 19.67 22.97 -13.74
C GLU A 181 18.68 23.36 -12.62
N GLY A 182 19.13 23.53 -11.39
CA GLY A 182 18.28 23.87 -10.24
C GLY A 182 17.23 22.78 -9.94
N ILE A 183 17.64 21.52 -10.05
CA ILE A 183 16.82 20.34 -9.69
C ILE A 183 16.90 20.17 -8.16
N SER A 184 15.72 19.95 -7.55
CA SER A 184 15.61 19.88 -6.09
C SER A 184 16.08 18.56 -5.49
N VAL A 185 15.86 17.44 -6.20
CA VAL A 185 16.14 16.09 -5.70
C VAL A 185 16.75 15.21 -6.80
N VAL A 186 17.82 14.49 -6.47
CA VAL A 186 18.39 13.42 -7.28
C VAL A 186 18.15 12.09 -6.58
N ILE A 187 17.56 11.13 -7.29
CA ILE A 187 17.39 9.75 -6.79
C ILE A 187 18.32 8.84 -7.58
N VAL A 188 19.24 8.20 -6.88
CA VAL A 188 20.28 7.35 -7.47
C VAL A 188 19.82 5.88 -7.39
N ASP A 189 19.46 5.29 -8.54
CA ASP A 189 19.08 3.88 -8.64
C ASP A 189 20.33 3.04 -8.88
N THR A 190 20.71 2.21 -7.90
CA THR A 190 21.92 1.41 -7.96
C THR A 190 21.68 -0.01 -8.46
N ALA A 191 22.73 -0.65 -8.93
CA ALA A 191 22.71 -2.07 -9.25
C ALA A 191 22.32 -2.91 -8.01
N GLY A 192 21.79 -4.09 -8.25
CA GLY A 192 21.59 -5.12 -7.24
C GLY A 192 22.14 -6.44 -7.75
N ARG A 193 22.75 -7.22 -6.87
CA ARG A 193 23.16 -8.61 -7.15
C ARG A 193 22.22 -9.59 -6.45
N LEU A 194 22.30 -10.85 -6.81
CA LEU A 194 21.45 -11.92 -6.27
C LEU A 194 21.72 -12.21 -4.79
N ALA A 195 22.95 -11.95 -4.36
CA ALA A 195 23.37 -12.13 -2.97
C ALA A 195 24.27 -10.97 -2.53
N VAL A 196 24.41 -10.80 -1.23
CA VAL A 196 25.36 -9.85 -0.65
C VAL A 196 26.78 -10.36 -0.91
N ASP A 197 27.56 -9.60 -1.68
CA ASP A 197 28.98 -9.85 -1.91
C ASP A 197 29.81 -8.57 -1.69
N GLN A 198 31.11 -8.75 -1.47
CA GLN A 198 32.01 -7.66 -1.13
C GLN A 198 32.10 -6.60 -2.24
N GLU A 199 32.14 -7.03 -3.50
CA GLU A 199 32.28 -6.13 -4.65
C GLU A 199 31.07 -5.18 -4.76
N MET A 200 29.86 -5.71 -4.57
CA MET A 200 28.65 -4.88 -4.54
C MET A 200 28.66 -3.89 -3.37
N MET A 201 29.07 -4.36 -2.20
CA MET A 201 29.10 -3.50 -1.00
C MET A 201 30.14 -2.38 -1.14
N ASP A 202 31.30 -2.68 -1.72
CA ASP A 202 32.37 -1.69 -2.00
C ASP A 202 31.89 -0.66 -3.04
N GLU A 203 31.19 -1.09 -4.10
CA GLU A 203 30.62 -0.21 -5.12
C GLU A 203 29.60 0.78 -4.52
N ILE A 204 28.64 0.26 -3.75
CA ILE A 204 27.62 1.13 -3.14
C ILE A 204 28.25 2.07 -2.11
N ALA A 205 29.24 1.60 -1.34
CA ALA A 205 29.98 2.43 -0.41
C ALA A 205 30.77 3.54 -1.14
N ALA A 206 31.35 3.23 -2.31
CA ALA A 206 32.03 4.21 -3.15
C ALA A 206 31.06 5.27 -3.70
N ILE A 207 29.87 4.87 -4.17
CA ILE A 207 28.81 5.81 -4.60
C ILE A 207 28.41 6.70 -3.40
N LYS A 208 28.09 6.10 -2.24
CA LYS A 208 27.76 6.85 -1.00
C LYS A 208 28.83 7.92 -0.70
N LYS A 209 30.09 7.54 -0.70
CA LYS A 209 31.20 8.46 -0.42
C LYS A 209 31.30 9.58 -1.45
N ALA A 210 31.07 9.29 -2.73
CA ALA A 210 31.22 10.21 -3.84
C ALA A 210 30.13 11.28 -3.90
N VAL A 211 28.88 10.92 -3.61
CA VAL A 211 27.74 11.84 -3.72
C VAL A 211 27.26 12.39 -2.36
N ASN A 212 27.70 11.80 -1.24
CA ASN A 212 27.31 12.18 0.12
C ASN A 212 25.78 12.35 0.25
N PRO A 213 25.00 11.25 0.14
CA PRO A 213 23.54 11.33 0.09
C PRO A 213 22.96 11.91 1.38
N THR A 214 21.87 12.65 1.25
CA THR A 214 21.09 13.17 2.39
C THR A 214 20.17 12.13 2.98
N GLU A 215 19.87 11.07 2.19
CA GLU A 215 19.01 9.95 2.56
C GLU A 215 19.50 8.69 1.87
N ILE A 216 19.59 7.58 2.60
CA ILE A 216 19.88 6.25 2.06
C ILE A 216 18.70 5.34 2.39
N LEU A 217 18.06 4.78 1.36
CA LEU A 217 16.93 3.89 1.51
C LEU A 217 17.30 2.46 1.08
N PHE A 218 17.10 1.53 2.00
CA PHE A 218 17.26 0.11 1.74
C PHE A 218 15.92 -0.50 1.29
N VAL A 219 15.89 -1.02 0.07
CA VAL A 219 14.70 -1.62 -0.56
C VAL A 219 14.75 -3.13 -0.44
N VAL A 220 13.75 -3.71 0.19
CA VAL A 220 13.66 -5.15 0.43
C VAL A 220 12.30 -5.70 0.04
N ASP A 221 12.32 -6.91 -0.52
CA ASP A 221 11.13 -7.69 -0.85
C ASP A 221 10.53 -8.27 0.43
N ALA A 222 9.32 -7.88 0.76
CA ALA A 222 8.62 -8.35 1.96
C ALA A 222 8.27 -9.85 1.93
N MET A 223 8.36 -10.50 0.76
CA MET A 223 8.09 -11.93 0.61
C MET A 223 9.28 -12.81 1.02
N THR A 224 10.48 -12.25 1.17
CA THR A 224 11.69 -13.01 1.49
C THR A 224 11.84 -13.39 2.98
N GLY A 225 10.88 -12.99 3.82
CA GLY A 225 10.83 -13.43 5.22
C GLY A 225 12.07 -13.05 6.03
N GLN A 226 12.71 -14.02 6.68
CA GLN A 226 13.89 -13.80 7.53
C GLN A 226 15.14 -13.41 6.74
N ASP A 227 15.28 -13.85 5.49
CA ASP A 227 16.41 -13.47 4.64
C ASP A 227 16.46 -11.95 4.41
N ALA A 228 15.30 -11.30 4.43
CA ALA A 228 15.20 -9.84 4.41
C ALA A 228 15.91 -9.18 5.59
N VAL A 229 15.84 -9.79 6.76
CA VAL A 229 16.41 -9.26 8.00
C VAL A 229 17.94 -9.37 7.99
N GLU A 230 18.47 -10.53 7.60
CA GLU A 230 19.93 -10.74 7.50
C GLU A 230 20.54 -9.84 6.42
N THR A 231 19.85 -9.71 5.28
CA THR A 231 20.25 -8.79 4.21
C THR A 231 20.24 -7.34 4.70
N ALA A 232 19.19 -6.91 5.38
CA ALA A 232 19.09 -5.56 5.93
C ALA A 232 20.24 -5.27 6.90
N LYS A 233 20.60 -6.24 7.75
CA LYS A 233 21.71 -6.10 8.67
C LYS A 233 23.04 -5.93 7.93
N ALA A 234 23.34 -6.77 6.95
CA ALA A 234 24.58 -6.68 6.17
C ALA A 234 24.70 -5.32 5.45
N PHE A 235 23.63 -4.82 4.85
CA PHE A 235 23.61 -3.49 4.24
C PHE A 235 23.75 -2.36 5.26
N ASN A 236 23.12 -2.50 6.44
CA ASN A 236 23.23 -1.49 7.49
C ASN A 236 24.64 -1.36 8.06
N ASP A 237 25.33 -2.48 8.23
CA ASP A 237 26.71 -2.51 8.74
C ASP A 237 27.70 -1.73 7.84
N VAL A 238 27.44 -1.67 6.52
CA VAL A 238 28.29 -0.94 5.56
C VAL A 238 27.74 0.46 5.27
N LEU A 239 26.44 0.59 5.06
CA LEU A 239 25.85 1.84 4.58
C LEU A 239 25.29 2.71 5.69
N ASP A 240 24.99 2.16 6.86
CA ASP A 240 24.25 2.88 7.92
C ASP A 240 23.06 3.65 7.32
N PHE A 241 22.19 2.94 6.60
CA PHE A 241 21.08 3.55 5.87
C PHE A 241 20.05 4.21 6.81
N ASP A 242 19.28 5.18 6.29
CA ASP A 242 18.36 6.00 7.09
C ASP A 242 16.96 5.38 7.21
N GLY A 243 16.59 4.51 6.30
CA GLY A 243 15.26 3.89 6.30
C GLY A 243 15.12 2.68 5.40
N VAL A 244 14.07 1.93 5.66
CA VAL A 244 13.72 0.70 4.93
C VAL A 244 12.46 0.92 4.12
N VAL A 245 12.41 0.31 2.95
CA VAL A 245 11.25 0.26 2.05
C VAL A 245 10.85 -1.19 1.85
N LEU A 246 9.61 -1.50 2.18
CA LEU A 246 9.02 -2.82 1.94
C LEU A 246 8.30 -2.84 0.60
N THR A 247 8.71 -3.72 -0.30
CA THR A 247 8.09 -3.90 -1.62
C THR A 247 7.29 -5.20 -1.70
N LYS A 248 6.52 -5.34 -2.76
CA LYS A 248 5.68 -6.52 -3.07
C LYS A 248 4.71 -6.90 -1.94
N MET A 249 4.22 -5.88 -1.24
CA MET A 249 3.28 -6.06 -0.13
C MET A 249 1.88 -6.51 -0.57
N ASP A 250 1.61 -6.52 -1.88
CA ASP A 250 0.42 -7.08 -2.54
C ASP A 250 0.48 -8.60 -2.73
N GLY A 251 1.65 -9.20 -2.59
CA GLY A 251 1.85 -10.64 -2.61
C GLY A 251 1.36 -11.33 -1.33
N ASP A 252 1.54 -12.66 -1.27
CA ASP A 252 1.25 -13.47 -0.06
C ASP A 252 2.34 -13.27 1.00
N THR A 253 2.42 -12.05 1.52
CA THR A 253 3.37 -11.69 2.57
C THR A 253 2.87 -12.14 3.93
N ARG A 254 3.70 -12.89 4.66
CA ARG A 254 3.40 -13.31 6.04
C ARG A 254 3.55 -12.16 7.03
N GLY A 255 4.20 -11.05 6.62
CA GLY A 255 4.33 -9.82 7.41
C GLY A 255 5.46 -9.81 8.44
N GLY A 256 6.14 -10.92 8.65
CA GLY A 256 7.19 -11.05 9.66
C GLY A 256 8.42 -10.17 9.40
N ALA A 257 8.73 -9.90 8.12
CA ALA A 257 9.82 -9.02 7.74
C ALA A 257 9.66 -7.61 8.34
N ALA A 258 8.44 -7.04 8.29
CA ALA A 258 8.17 -5.70 8.82
C ALA A 258 8.46 -5.61 10.34
N LEU A 259 8.05 -6.63 11.10
CA LEU A 259 8.28 -6.69 12.54
C LEU A 259 9.76 -6.93 12.88
N SER A 260 10.43 -7.80 12.11
CA SER A 260 11.80 -8.24 12.44
C SER A 260 12.85 -7.22 12.02
N ILE A 261 12.71 -6.57 10.84
CA ILE A 261 13.72 -5.62 10.33
C ILE A 261 13.93 -4.47 11.32
N LYS A 262 12.85 -3.82 11.74
CA LYS A 262 12.95 -2.70 12.70
C LYS A 262 13.60 -3.14 14.02
N ALA A 263 13.20 -4.30 14.55
CA ALA A 263 13.73 -4.82 15.81
C ALA A 263 15.21 -5.19 15.71
N VAL A 264 15.67 -5.73 14.58
CA VAL A 264 17.06 -6.19 14.40
C VAL A 264 18.00 -5.08 13.97
N VAL A 265 17.58 -4.24 13.02
CA VAL A 265 18.43 -3.19 12.40
C VAL A 265 18.28 -1.84 13.11
N GLY A 266 17.19 -1.61 13.83
CA GLY A 266 16.93 -0.35 14.53
C GLY A 266 16.51 0.82 13.66
N LYS A 267 16.48 0.63 12.33
CA LYS A 267 16.13 1.69 11.37
C LYS A 267 14.62 1.73 11.09
N PRO A 268 14.03 2.90 10.86
CA PRO A 268 12.60 3.02 10.58
C PRO A 268 12.23 2.43 9.23
N ILE A 269 11.04 1.85 9.14
CA ILE A 269 10.41 1.58 7.86
C ILE A 269 9.75 2.90 7.43
N LYS A 270 10.05 3.38 6.21
CA LYS A 270 9.53 4.66 5.71
C LYS A 270 8.39 4.49 4.70
N PHE A 271 8.47 3.47 3.85
CA PHE A 271 7.50 3.25 2.79
C PHE A 271 7.08 1.79 2.63
N ILE A 272 5.86 1.64 2.11
CA ILE A 272 5.33 0.39 1.58
C ILE A 272 5.04 0.60 0.10
N SER A 273 5.56 -0.28 -0.75
CA SER A 273 5.29 -0.30 -2.18
C SER A 273 4.51 -1.57 -2.55
N SER A 274 3.34 -1.41 -3.12
CA SER A 274 2.45 -2.50 -3.53
C SER A 274 2.18 -2.44 -5.02
N GLY A 275 2.22 -3.60 -5.71
CA GLY A 275 1.95 -3.69 -7.15
C GLY A 275 2.86 -2.83 -8.03
N GLU A 276 2.51 -2.70 -9.31
CA GLU A 276 3.35 -2.06 -10.32
C GLU A 276 2.95 -0.61 -10.66
N LYS A 277 1.78 -0.15 -10.21
CA LYS A 277 1.30 1.20 -10.51
C LYS A 277 2.19 2.27 -9.90
N ILE A 278 2.42 3.34 -10.65
CA ILE A 278 3.33 4.43 -10.27
C ILE A 278 2.88 5.19 -9.02
N ASP A 279 1.60 5.20 -8.73
CA ASP A 279 0.97 5.83 -7.57
C ASP A 279 0.82 4.91 -6.35
N ALA A 280 1.18 3.63 -6.49
CA ALA A 280 1.05 2.64 -5.43
C ALA A 280 2.27 2.66 -4.47
N LEU A 281 2.44 3.77 -3.78
CA LEU A 281 3.45 4.00 -2.75
C LEU A 281 2.79 4.68 -1.55
N ASP A 282 2.78 3.99 -0.42
CA ASP A 282 2.22 4.49 0.84
C ASP A 282 3.34 4.77 1.86
N VAL A 283 3.19 5.84 2.65
CA VAL A 283 4.04 6.08 3.82
C VAL A 283 3.73 5.01 4.88
N PHE A 284 4.77 4.49 5.52
CA PHE A 284 4.61 3.49 6.56
C PHE A 284 4.10 4.13 7.87
N HIS A 285 2.92 3.71 8.30
CA HIS A 285 2.32 4.14 9.57
C HIS A 285 2.19 2.93 10.51
N PRO A 286 3.04 2.77 11.53
CA PRO A 286 3.04 1.60 12.41
C PRO A 286 1.68 1.24 12.99
N SER A 287 0.94 2.23 13.51
CA SER A 287 -0.39 2.01 14.09
C SER A 287 -1.40 1.47 13.08
N ARG A 288 -1.41 2.01 11.83
CA ARG A 288 -2.31 1.54 10.77
C ARG A 288 -1.97 0.11 10.32
N ILE A 289 -0.68 -0.24 10.33
CA ILE A 289 -0.25 -1.62 10.05
C ILE A 289 -0.66 -2.56 11.19
N ALA A 290 -0.54 -2.12 12.45
CA ALA A 290 -1.04 -2.87 13.60
C ALA A 290 -2.56 -3.11 13.50
N ASP A 291 -3.35 -2.09 13.13
CA ASP A 291 -4.79 -2.22 12.86
C ASP A 291 -5.07 -3.28 11.78
N ARG A 292 -4.32 -3.26 10.68
CA ARG A 292 -4.43 -4.25 9.58
C ARG A 292 -4.09 -5.66 10.05
N ILE A 293 -3.00 -5.82 10.80
CA ILE A 293 -2.57 -7.11 11.37
C ILE A 293 -3.65 -7.68 12.31
N LEU A 294 -4.34 -6.84 13.06
CA LEU A 294 -5.40 -7.24 13.98
C LEU A 294 -6.78 -7.38 13.32
N GLY A 295 -6.88 -7.20 12.00
CA GLY A 295 -8.15 -7.28 11.27
C GLY A 295 -9.13 -6.15 11.60
N MET A 296 -8.64 -5.05 12.19
CA MET A 296 -9.44 -3.87 12.55
C MET A 296 -9.70 -2.93 11.36
N GLY A 297 -9.07 -3.21 10.21
CA GLY A 297 -9.12 -2.39 9.01
C GLY A 297 -8.19 -1.17 9.09
N ASP A 298 -8.21 -0.36 8.03
CA ASP A 298 -7.43 0.88 7.96
C ASP A 298 -8.31 1.99 7.38
N VAL A 299 -9.27 2.43 8.19
CA VAL A 299 -10.25 3.43 7.79
C VAL A 299 -9.60 4.77 7.48
N VAL A 300 -8.50 5.11 8.16
CA VAL A 300 -7.80 6.39 7.95
C VAL A 300 -7.17 6.43 6.55
N SER A 301 -6.42 5.39 6.18
CA SER A 301 -5.87 5.29 4.82
C SER A 301 -6.95 5.26 3.73
N LEU A 302 -8.09 4.62 4.00
CA LEU A 302 -9.22 4.61 3.06
C LEU A 302 -9.78 6.02 2.87
N VAL A 303 -9.96 6.77 3.95
CA VAL A 303 -10.45 8.16 3.90
C VAL A 303 -9.44 9.07 3.20
N GLU A 304 -8.15 8.94 3.49
CA GLU A 304 -7.09 9.72 2.83
C GLU A 304 -7.07 9.45 1.30
N LYS A 305 -7.10 8.18 0.89
CA LYS A 305 -7.18 7.81 -0.54
C LYS A 305 -8.46 8.33 -1.20
N ALA A 306 -9.58 8.31 -0.48
CA ALA A 306 -10.83 8.90 -0.97
C ALA A 306 -10.72 10.41 -1.14
N GLN A 307 -10.07 11.11 -0.19
CA GLN A 307 -9.87 12.56 -0.24
C GLN A 307 -8.92 12.99 -1.36
N GLU A 308 -7.84 12.24 -1.62
CA GLU A 308 -6.90 12.50 -2.71
C GLU A 308 -7.57 12.45 -4.09
N GLN A 309 -8.59 11.60 -4.26
CA GLN A 309 -9.35 11.45 -5.50
C GLN A 309 -10.63 12.30 -5.52
N TYR A 310 -10.88 13.07 -4.45
CA TYR A 310 -12.10 13.84 -4.29
C TYR A 310 -12.06 15.13 -5.12
N ASP A 311 -12.81 15.14 -6.23
CA ASP A 311 -13.08 16.34 -7.00
C ASP A 311 -14.35 17.03 -6.49
N GLU A 312 -14.18 18.11 -5.75
CA GLU A 312 -15.28 18.85 -5.12
C GLU A 312 -16.30 19.36 -6.16
N LYS A 313 -15.86 19.73 -7.37
CA LYS A 313 -16.75 20.18 -8.45
C LYS A 313 -17.61 19.04 -8.95
N GLN A 314 -16.99 17.87 -9.22
CA GLN A 314 -17.71 16.69 -9.67
C GLN A 314 -18.69 16.19 -8.59
N ALA A 315 -18.30 16.22 -7.31
CA ALA A 315 -19.18 15.84 -6.22
C ALA A 315 -20.39 16.79 -6.06
N ARG A 316 -20.20 18.11 -6.22
CA ARG A 316 -21.30 19.08 -6.21
C ARG A 316 -22.24 18.91 -7.41
N GLU A 317 -21.71 18.65 -8.60
CA GLU A 317 -22.50 18.37 -9.79
C GLU A 317 -23.30 17.07 -9.66
N LEU A 318 -22.64 16.00 -9.18
CA LEU A 318 -23.31 14.74 -8.92
C LEU A 318 -24.48 14.90 -7.92
N LYS A 319 -24.25 15.64 -6.83
CA LYS A 319 -25.28 15.96 -5.85
C LYS A 319 -26.47 16.69 -6.49
N LYS A 320 -26.21 17.68 -7.35
CA LYS A 320 -27.25 18.39 -8.10
C LYS A 320 -28.02 17.46 -9.05
N LYS A 321 -27.32 16.58 -9.78
CA LYS A 321 -27.95 15.61 -10.68
C LYS A 321 -28.83 14.59 -9.94
N LEU A 322 -28.34 14.07 -8.83
CA LEU A 322 -29.11 13.17 -7.96
C LEU A 322 -30.37 13.82 -7.41
N ALA A 323 -30.28 15.07 -6.93
CA ALA A 323 -31.44 15.81 -6.44
C ALA A 323 -32.50 16.04 -7.53
N LYS A 324 -32.06 16.21 -8.80
CA LYS A 324 -32.94 16.36 -9.98
C LYS A 324 -33.37 15.02 -10.59
N ASN A 325 -32.99 13.88 -10.02
CA ASN A 325 -33.22 12.52 -10.56
C ASN A 325 -32.60 12.31 -11.98
N GLN A 326 -31.48 13.01 -12.26
CA GLN A 326 -30.77 13.02 -13.55
C GLN A 326 -29.48 12.19 -13.50
N PHE A 327 -29.34 11.23 -12.57
CA PHE A 327 -28.21 10.32 -12.50
C PHE A 327 -28.21 9.37 -13.71
N SER A 328 -27.18 9.44 -14.54
CA SER A 328 -27.04 8.74 -15.81
C SER A 328 -26.10 7.54 -15.72
N LEU A 329 -26.14 6.64 -16.74
CA LEU A 329 -25.15 5.57 -16.86
C LEU A 329 -23.72 6.10 -17.08
N MET A 330 -23.57 7.30 -17.63
CA MET A 330 -22.27 7.95 -17.74
C MET A 330 -21.76 8.43 -16.37
N ASP A 331 -22.63 8.94 -15.50
CA ASP A 331 -22.26 9.27 -14.14
C ASP A 331 -21.86 8.02 -13.34
N PHE A 332 -22.57 6.91 -13.56
CA PHE A 332 -22.24 5.61 -12.98
C PHE A 332 -20.87 5.09 -13.46
N TYR A 333 -20.57 5.21 -14.76
CA TYR A 333 -19.27 4.90 -15.33
C TYR A 333 -18.15 5.74 -14.68
N ASN A 334 -18.35 7.06 -14.57
CA ASN A 334 -17.39 7.95 -13.96
C ASN A 334 -17.11 7.58 -12.49
N GLN A 335 -18.14 7.15 -11.73
CA GLN A 335 -17.96 6.64 -10.37
C GLN A 335 -17.10 5.37 -10.34
N ILE A 336 -17.31 4.44 -11.27
CA ILE A 336 -16.48 3.23 -11.39
C ILE A 336 -15.03 3.63 -11.69
N GLN A 337 -14.79 4.60 -12.60
CA GLN A 337 -13.44 5.08 -12.91
C GLN A 337 -12.77 5.73 -11.69
N GLN A 338 -13.49 6.48 -10.88
CA GLN A 338 -12.95 7.04 -9.63
C GLN A 338 -12.55 5.96 -8.65
N ILE A 339 -13.39 4.93 -8.45
CA ILE A 339 -13.06 3.79 -7.58
C ILE A 339 -11.81 3.06 -8.10
N LYS A 340 -11.69 2.86 -9.41
CA LYS A 340 -10.51 2.24 -10.03
C LYS A 340 -9.22 3.04 -9.79
N LYS A 341 -9.31 4.38 -9.77
CA LYS A 341 -8.17 5.26 -9.48
C LYS A 341 -7.72 5.18 -8.03
N MET A 342 -8.60 4.85 -7.09
CA MET A 342 -8.26 4.69 -5.68
C MET A 342 -7.41 3.43 -5.39
N GLY A 343 -7.26 2.54 -6.35
CA GLY A 343 -6.46 1.31 -6.23
C GLY A 343 -7.24 0.03 -6.49
N ASN A 344 -6.69 -1.11 -6.02
CA ASN A 344 -7.36 -2.40 -6.13
C ASN A 344 -8.55 -2.44 -5.16
N ILE A 345 -9.73 -2.81 -5.66
CA ILE A 345 -10.96 -2.87 -4.85
C ILE A 345 -10.86 -3.88 -3.71
N LYS A 346 -10.14 -4.96 -3.91
CA LYS A 346 -9.87 -5.96 -2.86
C LYS A 346 -9.09 -5.33 -1.70
N ASP A 347 -8.10 -4.48 -2.01
CA ASP A 347 -7.31 -3.76 -1.02
C ASP A 347 -8.15 -2.71 -0.29
N LEU A 348 -8.95 -1.93 -1.04
CA LEU A 348 -9.85 -0.95 -0.45
C LEU A 348 -10.90 -1.60 0.48
N ALA A 349 -11.46 -2.72 0.07
CA ALA A 349 -12.41 -3.47 0.87
C ALA A 349 -11.78 -4.07 2.13
N SER A 350 -10.51 -4.47 2.08
CA SER A 350 -9.77 -4.96 3.25
C SER A 350 -9.52 -3.88 4.30
N MET A 351 -9.56 -2.60 3.91
CA MET A 351 -9.44 -1.45 4.83
C MET A 351 -10.71 -1.20 5.64
N ILE A 352 -11.84 -1.79 5.25
CA ILE A 352 -13.11 -1.63 5.97
C ILE A 352 -13.25 -2.75 7.02
N PRO A 353 -13.42 -2.42 8.31
CA PRO A 353 -13.58 -3.42 9.37
C PRO A 353 -14.74 -4.40 9.07
N GLY A 354 -14.46 -5.70 9.12
CA GLY A 354 -15.45 -6.77 8.91
C GLY A 354 -15.85 -7.07 7.46
N VAL A 355 -15.51 -6.20 6.50
CA VAL A 355 -15.85 -6.40 5.07
C VAL A 355 -14.82 -7.27 4.35
N GLY A 356 -13.54 -7.18 4.72
CA GLY A 356 -12.47 -7.97 4.11
C GLY A 356 -12.74 -9.47 4.13
N LYS A 357 -13.37 -9.98 5.21
CA LYS A 357 -13.76 -11.40 5.32
C LYS A 357 -14.94 -11.79 4.42
N ALA A 358 -15.89 -10.89 4.24
CA ALA A 358 -17.09 -11.16 3.43
C ALA A 358 -16.80 -11.17 1.92
N ILE A 359 -15.67 -10.57 1.50
CA ILE A 359 -15.27 -10.43 0.09
C ILE A 359 -14.17 -11.45 -0.27
N LYS A 360 -13.62 -12.18 0.69
CA LYS A 360 -12.50 -13.12 0.49
C LYS A 360 -12.81 -14.19 -0.59
N ASP A 361 -14.05 -14.66 -0.62
CA ASP A 361 -14.52 -15.69 -1.56
C ASP A 361 -15.19 -15.11 -2.82
N VAL A 362 -15.27 -13.78 -2.93
CA VAL A 362 -15.84 -13.13 -4.11
C VAL A 362 -14.68 -12.72 -5.01
N ASP A 363 -14.60 -13.35 -6.15
CA ASP A 363 -13.63 -13.00 -7.19
C ASP A 363 -14.03 -11.65 -7.80
N ILE A 364 -13.68 -10.56 -7.12
CA ILE A 364 -13.81 -9.19 -7.62
C ILE A 364 -12.56 -8.92 -8.46
N ASP A 365 -12.46 -9.61 -9.59
CA ASP A 365 -11.42 -9.32 -10.55
C ASP A 365 -11.76 -8.02 -11.30
N ASN A 366 -10.71 -7.27 -11.65
CA ASN A 366 -10.81 -6.10 -12.54
C ASN A 366 -11.49 -6.42 -13.89
N SER A 367 -11.60 -7.70 -14.25
CA SER A 367 -12.33 -8.16 -15.44
C SER A 367 -13.84 -7.88 -15.37
N ALA A 368 -14.46 -7.95 -14.18
CA ALA A 368 -15.87 -7.64 -14.00
C ALA A 368 -16.21 -6.19 -14.39
N PHE A 369 -15.28 -5.26 -14.10
CA PHE A 369 -15.43 -3.86 -14.52
C PHE A 369 -15.23 -3.65 -16.01
N LYS A 370 -14.35 -4.44 -16.65
CA LYS A 370 -14.14 -4.38 -18.11
C LYS A 370 -15.45 -4.67 -18.87
N SER A 371 -16.19 -5.71 -18.44
CA SER A 371 -17.48 -6.03 -19.03
C SER A 371 -18.50 -4.89 -18.86
N VAL A 372 -18.59 -4.31 -17.66
CA VAL A 372 -19.46 -3.16 -17.37
C VAL A 372 -19.09 -1.95 -18.24
N GLU A 373 -17.80 -1.64 -18.36
CA GLU A 373 -17.30 -0.56 -19.21
C GLU A 373 -17.63 -0.79 -20.68
N ALA A 374 -17.37 -2.01 -21.19
CA ALA A 374 -17.67 -2.37 -22.57
C ALA A 374 -19.15 -2.23 -22.88
N ILE A 375 -20.05 -2.66 -21.97
CA ILE A 375 -21.50 -2.52 -22.12
C ILE A 375 -21.89 -1.04 -22.19
N ILE A 376 -21.40 -0.20 -21.25
CA ILE A 376 -21.75 1.23 -21.23
C ILE A 376 -21.19 1.95 -22.47
N MET A 377 -19.96 1.60 -22.89
CA MET A 377 -19.35 2.22 -24.08
C MET A 377 -19.99 1.80 -25.40
N SER A 378 -20.63 0.64 -25.43
CA SER A 378 -21.43 0.16 -26.59
C SER A 378 -22.81 0.83 -26.71
N MET A 379 -23.23 1.59 -25.70
CA MET A 379 -24.44 2.41 -25.75
C MET A 379 -24.20 3.73 -26.48
N THR A 380 -25.22 4.23 -27.15
CA THR A 380 -25.19 5.60 -27.70
C THR A 380 -25.16 6.64 -26.56
N PRO A 381 -24.69 7.88 -26.80
CA PRO A 381 -24.76 8.95 -25.80
C PRO A 381 -26.17 9.15 -25.24
N TYR A 382 -27.18 9.10 -26.09
CA TYR A 382 -28.58 9.23 -25.68
C TYR A 382 -29.04 8.09 -24.76
N GLU A 383 -28.66 6.84 -25.04
CA GLU A 383 -28.99 5.69 -24.20
C GLU A 383 -28.28 5.71 -22.82
N ARG A 384 -27.10 6.30 -22.76
CA ARG A 384 -26.37 6.47 -21.47
C ARG A 384 -27.06 7.48 -20.56
N GLU A 385 -27.68 8.52 -21.14
CA GLU A 385 -28.42 9.54 -20.42
C GLU A 385 -29.85 9.11 -20.10
N HIS A 386 -30.46 8.30 -21.00
CA HIS A 386 -31.85 7.84 -20.97
C HIS A 386 -31.95 6.32 -20.95
N PRO A 387 -31.57 5.63 -19.86
CA PRO A 387 -31.59 4.16 -19.80
C PRO A 387 -32.97 3.54 -20.03
N GLU A 388 -34.03 4.30 -19.80
CA GLU A 388 -35.43 3.89 -19.99
C GLU A 388 -35.78 3.58 -21.45
N VAL A 389 -35.05 4.10 -22.42
CA VAL A 389 -35.27 3.83 -23.84
C VAL A 389 -34.68 2.49 -24.30
N ILE A 390 -33.89 1.81 -23.44
CA ILE A 390 -33.18 0.57 -23.78
C ILE A 390 -34.17 -0.63 -23.77
N ASN A 391 -34.77 -0.87 -24.92
CA ASN A 391 -35.68 -2.00 -25.20
C ASN A 391 -34.89 -3.29 -25.57
N GLY A 392 -35.64 -4.38 -25.90
CA GLY A 392 -35.05 -5.68 -26.20
C GLY A 392 -34.09 -5.68 -27.40
N SER A 393 -34.42 -4.96 -28.49
CA SER A 393 -33.54 -4.88 -29.66
C SER A 393 -32.27 -4.10 -29.40
N ARG A 394 -32.36 -3.03 -28.62
CA ARG A 394 -31.17 -2.24 -28.17
C ARG A 394 -30.28 -3.04 -27.22
N ARG A 395 -30.88 -3.83 -26.30
CA ARG A 395 -30.09 -4.72 -25.41
C ARG A 395 -29.31 -5.76 -26.22
N LYS A 396 -29.91 -6.33 -27.27
CA LYS A 396 -29.21 -7.26 -28.17
C LYS A 396 -28.03 -6.56 -28.86
N ARG A 397 -28.26 -5.41 -29.50
CA ARG A 397 -27.21 -4.63 -30.17
C ARG A 397 -26.07 -4.25 -29.20
N ILE A 398 -26.39 -3.82 -27.96
CA ILE A 398 -25.43 -3.49 -26.93
C ILE A 398 -24.62 -4.71 -26.52
N ALA A 399 -25.25 -5.85 -26.32
CA ALA A 399 -24.61 -7.13 -25.99
C ALA A 399 -23.63 -7.55 -27.10
N ASP A 400 -24.11 -7.55 -28.36
CA ASP A 400 -23.30 -7.89 -29.53
C ASP A 400 -22.06 -6.92 -29.67
N GLY A 401 -22.28 -5.61 -29.49
CA GLY A 401 -21.23 -4.60 -29.60
C GLY A 401 -20.22 -4.61 -28.46
N SER A 402 -20.60 -5.09 -27.28
CA SER A 402 -19.72 -5.17 -26.11
C SER A 402 -19.02 -6.53 -25.95
N GLY A 403 -19.36 -7.51 -26.81
CA GLY A 403 -18.87 -8.88 -26.64
C GLY A 403 -19.40 -9.57 -25.37
N THR A 404 -20.57 -9.13 -24.88
CA THR A 404 -21.22 -9.69 -23.69
C THR A 404 -22.56 -10.32 -24.02
N SER A 405 -23.26 -10.84 -23.03
CA SER A 405 -24.59 -11.46 -23.20
C SER A 405 -25.72 -10.52 -22.79
N ILE A 406 -26.92 -10.76 -23.35
CA ILE A 406 -28.14 -10.02 -22.95
C ILE A 406 -28.42 -10.10 -21.44
N PRO A 407 -28.25 -11.25 -20.77
CA PRO A 407 -28.33 -11.33 -19.30
C PRO A 407 -27.39 -10.40 -18.56
N GLU A 408 -26.14 -10.20 -19.03
CA GLU A 408 -25.19 -9.28 -18.43
C GLU A 408 -25.62 -7.83 -18.60
N VAL A 409 -26.09 -7.43 -19.76
CA VAL A 409 -26.68 -6.11 -19.99
C VAL A 409 -27.88 -5.88 -19.04
N ASN A 410 -28.76 -6.86 -18.87
CA ASN A 410 -29.90 -6.78 -17.96
C ASN A 410 -29.45 -6.65 -16.50
N ARG A 411 -28.39 -7.38 -16.09
CA ARG A 411 -27.81 -7.32 -14.75
C ARG A 411 -27.28 -5.92 -14.47
N LEU A 412 -26.53 -5.35 -15.41
CA LEU A 412 -25.99 -3.99 -15.28
C LEU A 412 -27.12 -2.95 -15.12
N LEU A 413 -28.14 -2.98 -15.97
CA LEU A 413 -29.27 -2.05 -15.88
C LEU A 413 -29.99 -2.17 -14.53
N LYS A 414 -30.19 -3.39 -14.02
CA LYS A 414 -30.77 -3.62 -12.69
C LYS A 414 -29.89 -3.10 -11.55
N GLN A 415 -28.58 -3.32 -11.65
CA GLN A 415 -27.62 -2.77 -10.67
C GLN A 415 -27.60 -1.25 -10.68
N PHE A 416 -27.61 -0.63 -11.86
CA PHE A 416 -27.69 0.81 -12.02
C PHE A 416 -28.96 1.39 -11.37
N GLU A 417 -30.12 0.80 -11.60
CA GLU A 417 -31.37 1.23 -10.96
C GLU A 417 -31.34 1.08 -9.43
N GLY A 418 -30.76 -0.03 -8.95
CA GLY A 418 -30.55 -0.25 -7.51
C GLY A 418 -29.66 0.83 -6.89
N THR A 419 -28.54 1.14 -7.53
CA THR A 419 -27.61 2.18 -7.08
C THR A 419 -28.27 3.56 -7.07
N ARG A 420 -29.02 3.90 -8.12
CA ARG A 420 -29.78 5.16 -8.21
C ARG A 420 -30.77 5.33 -7.06
N LYS A 421 -31.49 4.25 -6.73
CA LYS A 421 -32.45 4.24 -5.59
C LYS A 421 -31.75 4.40 -4.25
N LEU A 422 -30.62 3.71 -4.04
CA LEU A 422 -29.83 3.80 -2.80
C LEU A 422 -29.26 5.21 -2.60
N MET A 423 -28.67 5.80 -3.64
CA MET A 423 -28.11 7.15 -3.58
C MET A 423 -29.19 8.20 -3.29
N LYS A 424 -30.36 8.07 -3.90
CA LYS A 424 -31.49 8.95 -3.61
C LYS A 424 -31.97 8.81 -2.15
N GLY A 425 -32.14 7.57 -1.66
CA GLY A 425 -32.53 7.31 -0.27
C GLY A 425 -31.51 7.80 0.77
N ALA A 426 -30.22 7.81 0.43
CA ALA A 426 -29.17 8.36 1.29
C ALA A 426 -29.29 9.89 1.41
N MET A 427 -29.63 10.58 0.32
CA MET A 427 -29.82 12.04 0.30
C MET A 427 -31.09 12.48 1.04
N ASP A 428 -32.17 11.71 0.94
CA ASP A 428 -33.46 12.01 1.58
C ASP A 428 -33.50 11.64 3.07
N GLY A 429 -32.38 11.18 3.67
CA GLY A 429 -32.30 10.80 5.09
C GLY A 429 -33.10 9.54 5.47
N SER A 430 -33.79 8.91 4.51
CA SER A 430 -34.64 7.75 4.75
C SER A 430 -33.88 6.48 5.11
N LEU A 431 -32.58 6.38 4.72
CA LEU A 431 -31.70 5.27 5.10
C LEU A 431 -31.27 5.33 6.57
N ALA A 432 -31.01 6.51 7.10
CA ALA A 432 -30.62 6.70 8.52
C ALA A 432 -31.76 6.31 9.48
N SER A 433 -33.00 6.52 9.09
CA SER A 433 -34.18 6.14 9.89
C SER A 433 -34.46 4.63 9.85
N LYS A 434 -34.11 3.92 8.77
CA LYS A 434 -34.24 2.45 8.66
C LYS A 434 -33.15 1.69 9.40
N LEU A 435 -31.92 2.22 9.47
CA LEU A 435 -30.82 1.64 10.24
C LEU A 435 -30.95 1.81 11.76
N ARG A 436 -31.72 2.82 12.23
CA ARG A 436 -32.05 3.00 13.66
C ARG A 436 -33.18 2.09 14.17
N ARG A 437 -33.90 1.37 13.28
CA ARG A 437 -35.02 0.49 13.64
C ARG A 437 -34.69 -1.01 13.56
N ARG A 438 -33.44 -1.38 13.34
CA ARG A 438 -32.89 -2.72 13.47
C ARG A 438 -31.77 -2.71 14.53
#